data_3a9c157ff811ba9dabf92ebc8f6c4e28
#
_entry.id   3a9c157ff811ba9dabf92ebc8f6c4e28
#
_cell.length_a   1.000
_cell.length_b   1.000
_cell.length_c   1.000
_cell.angle_alpha   90.00
_cell.angle_beta   90.00
_cell.angle_gamma   90.00
#
_symmetry.space_group_name_H-M   'P 1'
#
loop_
_entity.id
_entity.type
_entity.pdbx_description
1 polymer ?
#
loop_
_entity_poly.entity_id
_entity_poly.type
_entity_poly.pdbx_seq_one_letter_code
_entity_poly.pdbx_strand_id
1 'polypeptide(L)'
;LGALLNPASSYHAFQPDITFLIMDLAELLEHDYDPQTAKERIGNWFQTLEGCLPEHGVFYVSDAYLWAVELAVLADPERKQQLESLWSAALQQLTEKHSNVRIFPYRWIIEHQGEEKAFSLKMWYMGKVLLGMETQSLLAEKILQQAELEERTPKKVLVLDLDNTLWGGLAGETDHTPVLLSEDHSGLAYKNLQRVIKLMQEQGVLLAIASKNNEEDAMEILEHHPHMLLGPEDFAARRINWDPKPDNIRKMAEELNLGTDSFVFFDDSEAEREMVRQMLPEVTVPDFPA
;
A
#
# COMPACT_ATOMS: atom_id res chain seq x y z
N LEU A 1 -13.05 -19.30 -12.12
CA LEU A 1 -13.34 -19.08 -13.56
C LEU A 1 -14.73 -19.52 -14.00
N GLY A 2 -15.30 -20.63 -13.50
CA GLY A 2 -16.58 -21.15 -13.99
C GLY A 2 -17.72 -20.13 -14.03
N ALA A 3 -17.83 -19.27 -13.01
CA ALA A 3 -18.85 -18.22 -12.98
C ALA A 3 -18.59 -17.11 -14.03
N LEU A 4 -17.34 -16.78 -14.30
CA LEU A 4 -16.95 -15.81 -15.32
C LEU A 4 -17.19 -16.32 -16.74
N LEU A 5 -16.94 -17.62 -16.97
CA LEU A 5 -17.12 -18.26 -18.27
C LEU A 5 -18.59 -18.52 -18.62
N ASN A 6 -19.47 -18.57 -17.64
CA ASN A 6 -20.90 -18.84 -17.86
C ASN A 6 -21.72 -17.55 -17.90
N PRO A 7 -22.15 -17.08 -19.09
CA PRO A 7 -22.97 -15.85 -19.21
C PRO A 7 -24.29 -15.87 -18.42
N ALA A 8 -24.79 -17.06 -18.09
CA ALA A 8 -26.02 -17.23 -17.30
C ALA A 8 -25.74 -17.31 -15.79
N SER A 9 -24.51 -17.11 -15.35
CA SER A 9 -24.17 -17.17 -13.92
C SER A 9 -24.70 -15.97 -13.14
N SER A 10 -24.82 -16.13 -11.83
CA SER A 10 -25.14 -15.02 -10.92
C SER A 10 -24.12 -13.89 -10.96
N TYR A 11 -22.88 -14.16 -11.34
CA TYR A 11 -21.83 -13.16 -11.53
C TYR A 11 -22.24 -12.13 -12.59
N HIS A 12 -22.61 -12.58 -13.78
CA HIS A 12 -23.05 -11.70 -14.87
C HIS A 12 -24.39 -11.00 -14.60
N ALA A 13 -25.25 -11.64 -13.82
CA ALA A 13 -26.50 -11.01 -13.40
C ALA A 13 -26.29 -9.92 -12.35
N PHE A 14 -25.30 -10.08 -11.47
CA PHE A 14 -24.96 -9.13 -10.40
C PHE A 14 -24.16 -7.92 -10.91
N GLN A 15 -23.29 -8.12 -11.92
CA GLN A 15 -22.40 -7.09 -12.50
C GLN A 15 -21.59 -6.35 -11.43
N PRO A 16 -20.70 -7.03 -10.71
CA PRO A 16 -19.93 -6.41 -9.62
C PRO A 16 -18.98 -5.33 -10.13
N ASP A 17 -18.89 -4.20 -9.42
CA ASP A 17 -17.91 -3.14 -9.68
C ASP A 17 -16.48 -3.56 -9.29
N ILE A 18 -16.38 -4.46 -8.30
CA ILE A 18 -15.09 -4.98 -7.83
C ILE A 18 -15.17 -6.50 -7.69
N THR A 19 -14.20 -7.19 -8.24
CA THR A 19 -14.09 -8.66 -8.17
C THR A 19 -12.77 -9.06 -7.56
N PHE A 20 -12.79 -9.95 -6.56
CA PHE A 20 -11.60 -10.56 -5.99
C PHE A 20 -11.51 -12.04 -6.37
N LEU A 21 -10.43 -12.41 -7.00
CA LEU A 21 -10.12 -13.79 -7.37
C LEU A 21 -8.91 -14.27 -6.56
N ILE A 22 -9.20 -15.04 -5.52
CA ILE A 22 -8.17 -15.63 -4.65
C ILE A 22 -7.91 -17.05 -5.13
N MET A 23 -6.63 -17.34 -5.44
CA MET A 23 -6.24 -18.59 -6.07
C MET A 23 -5.57 -19.56 -5.11
N ASP A 24 -6.01 -20.80 -5.14
CA ASP A 24 -5.25 -21.94 -4.62
C ASP A 24 -4.38 -22.49 -5.75
N LEU A 25 -3.09 -22.21 -5.69
CA LEU A 25 -2.15 -22.62 -6.73
C LEU A 25 -1.95 -24.13 -6.74
N ALA A 26 -2.03 -24.82 -5.61
CA ALA A 26 -1.88 -26.28 -5.54
C ALA A 26 -3.04 -26.98 -6.25
N GLU A 27 -4.28 -26.48 -6.07
CA GLU A 27 -5.46 -26.98 -6.76
C GLU A 27 -5.38 -26.74 -8.28
N LEU A 28 -4.94 -25.55 -8.70
CA LEU A 28 -4.73 -25.23 -10.11
C LEU A 28 -3.74 -26.17 -10.77
N LEU A 29 -2.65 -26.50 -10.07
CA LEU A 29 -1.62 -27.42 -10.55
C LEU A 29 -2.04 -28.89 -10.49
N GLU A 30 -3.22 -29.22 -9.91
CA GLU A 30 -3.71 -30.59 -9.71
C GLU A 30 -2.68 -31.49 -9.02
N HIS A 31 -1.91 -30.89 -8.08
CA HIS A 31 -0.82 -31.53 -7.35
C HIS A 31 0.33 -32.08 -8.22
N ASP A 32 0.42 -31.64 -9.48
CA ASP A 32 1.57 -31.88 -10.35
C ASP A 32 2.50 -30.67 -10.32
N TYR A 33 3.63 -30.84 -9.63
CA TYR A 33 4.60 -29.79 -9.38
C TYR A 33 5.79 -29.80 -10.34
N ASP A 34 5.65 -30.47 -11.51
CA ASP A 34 6.63 -30.33 -12.58
C ASP A 34 6.58 -28.92 -13.18
N PRO A 35 7.73 -28.19 -13.25
CA PRO A 35 7.74 -26.81 -13.70
C PRO A 35 7.25 -26.60 -15.13
N GLN A 36 7.45 -27.57 -16.03
CA GLN A 36 7.01 -27.46 -17.42
C GLN A 36 5.48 -27.60 -17.50
N THR A 37 4.92 -28.60 -16.83
CA THR A 37 3.48 -28.81 -16.74
C THR A 37 2.81 -27.61 -16.06
N ALA A 38 3.39 -27.10 -14.97
CA ALA A 38 2.89 -25.93 -14.27
C ALA A 38 2.85 -24.70 -15.16
N LYS A 39 3.90 -24.46 -15.96
CA LYS A 39 3.94 -23.33 -16.90
C LYS A 39 2.80 -23.40 -17.93
N GLU A 40 2.52 -24.57 -18.46
CA GLU A 40 1.43 -24.77 -19.42
C GLU A 40 0.06 -24.55 -18.77
N ARG A 41 -0.18 -25.11 -17.57
CA ARG A 41 -1.44 -24.95 -16.83
C ARG A 41 -1.69 -23.49 -16.44
N ILE A 42 -0.68 -22.82 -15.87
CA ILE A 42 -0.76 -21.41 -15.51
C ILE A 42 -1.02 -20.56 -16.76
N GLY A 43 -0.28 -20.79 -17.84
CA GLY A 43 -0.48 -20.07 -19.11
C GLY A 43 -1.91 -20.21 -19.66
N ASN A 44 -2.42 -21.43 -19.72
CA ASN A 44 -3.79 -21.72 -20.17
C ASN A 44 -4.85 -21.06 -19.27
N TRP A 45 -4.61 -21.05 -17.96
CA TRP A 45 -5.52 -20.42 -17.00
C TRP A 45 -5.57 -18.90 -17.20
N PHE A 46 -4.40 -18.23 -17.33
CA PHE A 46 -4.36 -16.78 -17.59
C PHE A 46 -4.92 -16.41 -18.96
N GLN A 47 -4.69 -17.20 -19.99
CA GLN A 47 -5.30 -17.01 -21.30
C GLN A 47 -6.83 -17.10 -21.23
N THR A 48 -7.34 -18.06 -20.47
CA THR A 48 -8.79 -18.21 -20.25
C THR A 48 -9.37 -17.05 -19.48
N LEU A 49 -8.68 -16.61 -18.41
CA LEU A 49 -9.09 -15.46 -17.62
C LEU A 49 -9.11 -14.18 -18.48
N GLU A 50 -8.05 -13.94 -19.25
CA GLU A 50 -7.94 -12.77 -20.14
C GLU A 50 -9.12 -12.71 -21.14
N GLY A 51 -9.54 -13.86 -21.67
CA GLY A 51 -10.69 -13.95 -22.57
C GLY A 51 -12.07 -13.72 -21.94
N CYS A 52 -12.17 -13.68 -20.61
CA CYS A 52 -13.43 -13.46 -19.90
C CYS A 52 -13.41 -12.30 -18.92
N LEU A 53 -12.34 -11.47 -18.94
CA LEU A 53 -12.29 -10.26 -18.14
C LEU A 53 -13.40 -9.30 -18.53
N PRO A 54 -14.14 -8.72 -17.56
CA PRO A 54 -15.16 -7.73 -17.86
C PRO A 54 -14.50 -6.41 -18.34
N GLU A 55 -15.20 -5.72 -19.24
CA GLU A 55 -14.76 -4.40 -19.74
C GLU A 55 -14.82 -3.31 -18.64
N HIS A 56 -15.69 -3.50 -17.64
CA HIS A 56 -15.95 -2.55 -16.57
C HIS A 56 -15.65 -3.17 -15.19
N GLY A 57 -15.35 -2.30 -14.23
CA GLY A 57 -15.03 -2.69 -12.87
C GLY A 57 -13.56 -3.03 -12.67
N VAL A 58 -13.17 -3.18 -11.41
CA VAL A 58 -11.81 -3.51 -10.99
C VAL A 58 -11.72 -5.00 -10.66
N PHE A 59 -10.69 -5.65 -11.17
CA PHE A 59 -10.48 -7.08 -11.02
C PHE A 59 -9.19 -7.36 -10.27
N TYR A 60 -9.30 -7.82 -9.03
CA TYR A 60 -8.18 -8.22 -8.21
C TYR A 60 -7.89 -9.70 -8.39
N VAL A 61 -6.66 -10.03 -8.77
CA VAL A 61 -6.15 -11.41 -8.80
C VAL A 61 -5.08 -11.55 -7.73
N SER A 62 -5.17 -12.58 -6.89
CA SER A 62 -4.20 -12.79 -5.84
C SER A 62 -2.83 -13.11 -6.41
N ASP A 63 -1.77 -12.59 -5.77
CA ASP A 63 -0.45 -13.15 -5.92
C ASP A 63 -0.40 -14.61 -5.45
N ALA A 64 0.71 -15.32 -5.72
CA ALA A 64 0.82 -16.73 -5.40
C ALA A 64 1.40 -16.96 -4.01
N TYR A 65 0.78 -17.88 -3.30
CA TYR A 65 1.40 -18.59 -2.19
C TYR A 65 1.10 -20.08 -2.35
N LEU A 66 2.11 -20.85 -2.71
CA LEU A 66 1.95 -22.29 -2.87
C LEU A 66 2.08 -22.98 -1.52
N TRP A 67 0.95 -23.47 -1.02
CA TRP A 67 0.91 -24.36 0.12
C TRP A 67 0.50 -25.76 -0.35
N ALA A 68 1.39 -26.71 -0.16
CA ALA A 68 1.15 -28.10 -0.51
C ALA A 68 1.84 -28.99 0.53
N VAL A 69 1.07 -29.89 1.11
CA VAL A 69 1.59 -30.83 2.12
C VAL A 69 2.76 -31.64 1.56
N GLU A 70 2.67 -32.03 0.31
CA GLU A 70 3.67 -32.82 -0.39
C GLU A 70 5.01 -32.08 -0.52
N LEU A 71 4.98 -30.80 -0.85
CA LEU A 71 6.19 -29.98 -0.96
C LEU A 71 6.81 -29.67 0.40
N ALA A 72 6.00 -29.52 1.44
CA ALA A 72 6.49 -29.33 2.81
C ALA A 72 7.24 -30.57 3.29
N VAL A 73 6.73 -31.76 2.98
CA VAL A 73 7.40 -33.04 3.34
C VAL A 73 8.69 -33.23 2.55
N LEU A 74 8.72 -32.85 1.27
CA LEU A 74 9.91 -33.00 0.41
C LEU A 74 10.97 -31.93 0.68
N ALA A 75 10.62 -30.86 1.44
CA ALA A 75 11.49 -29.72 1.78
C ALA A 75 12.22 -29.16 0.54
N ASP A 76 11.48 -28.97 -0.56
CA ASP A 76 11.98 -28.42 -1.83
C ASP A 76 11.55 -26.94 -2.01
N PRO A 77 12.25 -26.01 -1.33
CA PRO A 77 11.91 -24.59 -1.41
C PRO A 77 12.21 -23.98 -2.80
N GLU A 78 13.18 -24.53 -3.53
CA GLU A 78 13.55 -24.02 -4.86
C GLU A 78 12.41 -24.28 -5.85
N ARG A 79 11.80 -25.45 -5.79
CA ARG A 79 10.64 -25.79 -6.62
C ARG A 79 9.43 -24.92 -6.29
N LYS A 80 9.14 -24.74 -5.00
CA LYS A 80 8.07 -23.82 -4.54
C LYS A 80 8.28 -22.44 -5.14
N GLN A 81 9.46 -21.85 -4.99
CA GLN A 81 9.80 -20.54 -5.51
C GLN A 81 9.68 -20.46 -7.04
N GLN A 82 10.13 -21.51 -7.75
CA GLN A 82 10.02 -21.57 -9.21
C GLN A 82 8.55 -21.54 -9.67
N LEU A 83 7.69 -22.35 -9.05
CA LEU A 83 6.26 -22.40 -9.38
C LEU A 83 5.54 -21.08 -9.08
N GLU A 84 5.82 -20.48 -7.94
CA GLU A 84 5.27 -19.17 -7.57
C GLU A 84 5.76 -18.05 -8.52
N SER A 85 7.00 -18.14 -9.00
CA SER A 85 7.55 -17.18 -9.97
C SER A 85 6.87 -17.28 -11.33
N LEU A 86 6.48 -18.49 -11.77
CA LEU A 86 5.70 -18.66 -13.01
C LEU A 86 4.34 -17.95 -12.93
N TRP A 87 3.65 -18.10 -11.79
CA TRP A 87 2.39 -17.37 -11.54
C TRP A 87 2.60 -15.86 -11.54
N SER A 88 3.58 -15.39 -10.75
CA SER A 88 3.85 -13.96 -10.61
C SER A 88 4.19 -13.30 -11.96
N ALA A 89 4.98 -13.97 -12.81
CA ALA A 89 5.31 -13.46 -14.13
C ALA A 89 4.08 -13.36 -15.05
N ALA A 90 3.20 -14.37 -15.03
CA ALA A 90 1.97 -14.34 -15.81
C ALA A 90 0.98 -13.26 -15.31
N LEU A 91 0.86 -13.10 -13.99
CA LEU A 91 0.04 -12.08 -13.36
C LEU A 91 0.53 -10.67 -13.69
N GLN A 92 1.84 -10.44 -13.64
CA GLN A 92 2.43 -9.16 -14.02
C GLN A 92 2.13 -8.83 -15.50
N GLN A 93 2.27 -9.77 -16.41
CA GLN A 93 1.92 -9.57 -17.82
C GLN A 93 0.44 -9.20 -18.01
N LEU A 94 -0.46 -9.83 -17.23
CA LEU A 94 -1.88 -9.51 -17.27
C LEU A 94 -2.15 -8.07 -16.80
N THR A 95 -1.53 -7.64 -15.69
CA THR A 95 -1.71 -6.28 -15.16
C THR A 95 -1.10 -5.19 -16.07
N GLU A 96 -0.03 -5.50 -16.79
CA GLU A 96 0.56 -4.58 -17.78
C GLU A 96 -0.36 -4.36 -19.01
N LYS A 97 -1.13 -5.39 -19.38
CA LYS A 97 -2.07 -5.32 -20.52
C LYS A 97 -3.42 -4.69 -20.14
N HIS A 98 -3.89 -4.90 -18.90
CA HIS A 98 -5.24 -4.55 -18.46
C HIS A 98 -5.18 -3.62 -17.24
N SER A 99 -5.41 -2.33 -17.45
CA SER A 99 -5.35 -1.31 -16.39
C SER A 99 -6.40 -1.47 -15.28
N ASN A 100 -7.45 -2.24 -15.53
CA ASN A 100 -8.49 -2.59 -14.55
C ASN A 100 -8.17 -3.87 -13.76
N VAL A 101 -7.06 -4.56 -14.05
CA VAL A 101 -6.58 -5.72 -13.29
C VAL A 101 -5.52 -5.28 -12.29
N ARG A 102 -5.63 -5.72 -11.06
CA ARG A 102 -4.73 -5.40 -9.95
C ARG A 102 -4.30 -6.65 -9.21
N ILE A 103 -3.13 -6.59 -8.58
CA ILE A 103 -2.62 -7.68 -7.73
C ILE A 103 -3.21 -7.53 -6.33
N PHE A 104 -3.83 -8.59 -5.82
CA PHE A 104 -4.24 -8.67 -4.42
C PHE A 104 -3.11 -9.32 -3.59
N PRO A 105 -2.63 -8.70 -2.50
CA PRO A 105 -1.45 -9.16 -1.76
C PRO A 105 -1.77 -10.33 -0.81
N TYR A 106 -2.15 -11.48 -1.36
CA TYR A 106 -2.50 -12.68 -0.60
C TYR A 106 -1.29 -13.26 0.15
N ARG A 107 -0.11 -13.27 -0.50
CA ARG A 107 1.15 -13.70 0.11
C ARG A 107 1.44 -12.95 1.41
N TRP A 108 1.26 -11.63 1.41
CA TRP A 108 1.48 -10.81 2.60
C TRP A 108 0.62 -11.28 3.78
N ILE A 109 -0.63 -11.67 3.53
CA ILE A 109 -1.55 -12.17 4.56
C ILE A 109 -1.00 -13.45 5.21
N ILE A 110 -0.52 -14.39 4.38
CA ILE A 110 0.03 -15.66 4.85
C ILE A 110 1.34 -15.44 5.63
N GLU A 111 2.24 -14.64 5.10
CA GLU A 111 3.53 -14.33 5.73
C GLU A 111 3.34 -13.56 7.05
N HIS A 112 2.36 -12.64 7.11
CA HIS A 112 2.05 -11.88 8.32
C HIS A 112 1.53 -12.76 9.45
N GLN A 113 0.68 -13.74 9.13
CA GLN A 113 0.16 -14.71 10.10
C GLN A 113 1.21 -15.78 10.49
N GLY A 114 2.11 -16.09 9.59
CA GLY A 114 2.98 -17.24 9.64
C GLY A 114 2.26 -18.52 9.16
N GLU A 115 2.96 -19.32 8.36
CA GLU A 115 2.38 -20.47 7.64
C GLU A 115 1.63 -21.45 8.57
N GLU A 116 2.15 -21.74 9.76
CA GLU A 116 1.54 -22.65 10.73
C GLU A 116 0.16 -22.21 11.21
N LYS A 117 -0.07 -20.88 11.32
CA LYS A 117 -1.35 -20.32 11.73
C LYS A 117 -2.27 -20.05 10.55
N ALA A 118 -1.66 -19.70 9.40
CA ALA A 118 -2.40 -19.36 8.20
C ALA A 118 -3.21 -20.52 7.67
N PHE A 119 -2.68 -21.74 7.77
CA PHE A 119 -3.31 -22.94 7.20
C PHE A 119 -3.80 -23.88 8.29
N SER A 120 -4.90 -24.60 8.00
CA SER A 120 -5.51 -25.57 8.91
C SER A 120 -5.69 -26.91 8.25
N LEU A 121 -4.76 -27.84 8.48
CA LEU A 121 -4.89 -29.21 8.03
C LEU A 121 -6.19 -29.87 8.49
N LYS A 122 -6.59 -29.59 9.73
CA LYS A 122 -7.85 -30.12 10.27
C LYS A 122 -9.05 -29.67 9.43
N MET A 123 -9.17 -28.38 9.13
CA MET A 123 -10.27 -27.85 8.33
C MET A 123 -10.19 -28.30 6.87
N TRP A 124 -8.98 -28.44 6.34
CA TRP A 124 -8.75 -28.98 5.01
C TRP A 124 -9.28 -30.42 4.86
N TYR A 125 -8.91 -31.32 5.77
CA TYR A 125 -9.37 -32.71 5.72
C TYR A 125 -10.87 -32.85 6.03
N MET A 126 -11.44 -31.99 6.86
CA MET A 126 -12.87 -32.04 7.20
C MET A 126 -13.79 -31.43 6.14
N GLY A 127 -13.36 -30.39 5.46
CA GLY A 127 -14.25 -29.62 4.59
C GLY A 127 -13.57 -28.89 3.44
N LYS A 128 -12.31 -29.23 3.11
CA LYS A 128 -11.53 -28.55 2.06
C LYS A 128 -11.38 -27.04 2.29
N VAL A 129 -11.40 -26.61 3.57
CA VAL A 129 -11.18 -25.22 3.96
C VAL A 129 -9.69 -25.08 4.31
N LEU A 130 -8.95 -24.40 3.45
CA LEU A 130 -7.50 -24.29 3.54
C LEU A 130 -7.05 -23.37 4.68
N LEU A 131 -7.63 -22.17 4.75
CA LEU A 131 -7.23 -21.14 5.70
C LEU A 131 -7.80 -21.34 7.09
N GLY A 132 -7.02 -21.08 8.11
CA GLY A 132 -7.44 -20.97 9.50
C GLY A 132 -8.42 -19.81 9.70
N MET A 133 -9.23 -19.84 10.75
CA MET A 133 -10.29 -18.84 10.99
C MET A 133 -9.73 -17.41 11.13
N GLU A 134 -8.63 -17.23 11.83
CA GLU A 134 -7.99 -15.90 12.00
C GLU A 134 -7.51 -15.34 10.65
N THR A 135 -6.96 -16.21 9.81
CA THR A 135 -6.50 -15.82 8.47
C THR A 135 -7.66 -15.49 7.54
N GLN A 136 -8.79 -16.21 7.66
CA GLN A 136 -10.00 -15.87 6.91
C GLN A 136 -10.52 -14.48 7.32
N SER A 137 -10.49 -14.15 8.63
CA SER A 137 -10.89 -12.83 9.13
C SER A 137 -9.99 -11.72 8.59
N LEU A 138 -8.67 -11.95 8.62
CA LEU A 138 -7.69 -10.99 8.07
C LEU A 138 -7.84 -10.83 6.56
N LEU A 139 -8.10 -11.92 5.83
CA LEU A 139 -8.38 -11.89 4.39
C LEU A 139 -9.62 -11.04 4.09
N ALA A 140 -10.71 -11.26 4.83
CA ALA A 140 -11.94 -10.48 4.66
C ALA A 140 -11.72 -8.99 4.96
N GLU A 141 -10.98 -8.67 6.02
CA GLU A 141 -10.60 -7.29 6.35
C GLU A 141 -9.79 -6.64 5.21
N LYS A 142 -8.81 -7.34 4.66
CA LYS A 142 -8.00 -6.84 3.55
C LYS A 142 -8.81 -6.64 2.26
N ILE A 143 -9.75 -7.53 1.97
CA ILE A 143 -10.68 -7.38 0.84
C ILE A 143 -11.52 -6.11 1.02
N LEU A 144 -12.08 -5.89 2.20
CA LEU A 144 -12.88 -4.69 2.49
C LEU A 144 -12.04 -3.41 2.40
N GLN A 145 -10.83 -3.41 2.95
CA GLN A 145 -9.91 -2.28 2.84
C GLN A 145 -9.59 -1.93 1.38
N GLN A 146 -9.34 -2.94 0.54
CA GLN A 146 -9.07 -2.71 -0.88
C GLN A 146 -10.31 -2.19 -1.63
N ALA A 147 -11.49 -2.71 -1.32
CA ALA A 147 -12.74 -2.23 -1.92
C ALA A 147 -13.02 -0.77 -1.54
N GLU A 148 -12.81 -0.40 -0.27
CA GLU A 148 -12.96 0.98 0.18
C GLU A 148 -11.97 1.94 -0.50
N LEU A 149 -10.74 1.50 -0.79
CA LEU A 149 -9.74 2.31 -1.49
C LEU A 149 -10.15 2.64 -2.93
N GLU A 150 -10.88 1.74 -3.61
CA GLU A 150 -11.39 1.99 -4.97
C GLU A 150 -12.47 3.07 -5.02
N GLU A 151 -13.23 3.24 -3.94
CA GLU A 151 -14.27 4.26 -3.83
C GLU A 151 -13.71 5.63 -3.44
N ARG A 152 -12.48 5.69 -2.94
CA ARG A 152 -11.88 6.95 -2.46
C ARG A 152 -11.24 7.74 -3.60
N THR A 153 -11.39 9.07 -3.53
CA THR A 153 -10.63 9.99 -4.39
C THR A 153 -9.13 9.82 -4.13
N PRO A 154 -8.30 9.56 -5.16
CA PRO A 154 -6.85 9.42 -4.99
C PRO A 154 -6.24 10.67 -4.38
N LYS A 155 -5.46 10.50 -3.31
CA LYS A 155 -4.70 11.60 -2.71
C LYS A 155 -3.45 11.86 -3.53
N LYS A 156 -3.15 13.14 -3.78
CA LYS A 156 -2.07 13.57 -4.67
C LYS A 156 -0.97 14.36 -3.96
N VAL A 157 -1.32 15.00 -2.84
CA VAL A 157 -0.41 15.88 -2.12
C VAL A 157 -0.31 15.43 -0.66
N LEU A 158 0.92 15.24 -0.20
CA LEU A 158 1.24 15.02 1.21
C LEU A 158 1.82 16.31 1.79
N VAL A 159 1.07 16.97 2.65
CA VAL A 159 1.49 18.17 3.39
C VAL A 159 2.08 17.75 4.71
N LEU A 160 3.31 18.14 4.97
CA LEU A 160 4.11 17.73 6.12
C LEU A 160 4.39 18.92 7.02
N ASP A 161 4.27 18.73 8.32
CA ASP A 161 4.95 19.56 9.28
C ASP A 161 6.44 19.20 9.35
N LEU A 162 7.24 20.00 10.01
CA LEU A 162 8.68 19.83 10.14
C LEU A 162 9.07 19.32 11.52
N ASP A 163 8.94 20.16 12.56
CA ASP A 163 9.34 19.89 13.94
C ASP A 163 8.56 18.70 14.52
N ASN A 164 9.25 17.77 15.15
CA ASN A 164 8.71 16.51 15.67
C ASN A 164 7.95 15.65 14.63
N THR A 165 8.02 16.02 13.35
CA THR A 165 7.44 15.28 12.22
C THR A 165 8.52 14.76 11.28
N LEU A 166 9.30 15.62 10.62
CA LEU A 166 10.42 15.20 9.77
C LEU A 166 11.72 15.01 10.54
N TRP A 167 11.88 15.68 11.66
CA TRP A 167 12.94 15.53 12.65
C TRP A 167 12.39 15.71 14.06
N GLY A 168 13.10 15.24 15.08
CA GLY A 168 12.71 15.45 16.47
C GLY A 168 13.30 16.74 17.02
N GLY A 169 12.54 17.46 17.83
CA GLY A 169 12.92 18.76 18.38
C GLY A 169 12.44 19.94 17.53
N LEU A 170 12.80 21.14 17.95
CA LEU A 170 12.37 22.40 17.34
C LEU A 170 13.56 23.05 16.60
N ALA A 171 13.33 23.50 15.38
CA ALA A 171 14.32 24.27 14.64
C ALA A 171 14.59 25.62 15.34
N GLY A 172 15.87 26.04 15.38
CA GLY A 172 16.24 27.35 15.96
C GLY A 172 16.30 27.41 17.49
N GLU A 173 16.09 26.34 18.24
CA GLU A 173 16.35 26.31 19.68
C GLU A 173 17.86 26.42 19.94
N THR A 174 18.25 27.49 20.64
CA THR A 174 19.64 27.96 20.79
C THR A 174 20.51 27.19 21.77
N ASP A 175 20.03 26.14 22.39
CA ASP A 175 20.75 25.38 23.43
C ASP A 175 21.67 24.25 22.90
N HIS A 176 22.23 24.40 21.69
CA HIS A 176 23.18 23.44 21.08
C HIS A 176 22.65 21.99 20.97
N THR A 177 21.37 21.79 21.12
CA THR A 177 20.75 20.47 20.90
C THR A 177 20.44 20.35 19.43
N PRO A 178 21.22 19.57 18.68
CA PRO A 178 20.90 19.34 17.27
C PRO A 178 19.55 18.62 17.18
N VAL A 179 18.78 18.91 16.15
CA VAL A 179 17.56 18.16 15.87
C VAL A 179 17.84 16.65 15.82
N LEU A 180 16.89 15.85 16.29
CA LEU A 180 17.02 14.39 16.32
C LEU A 180 16.77 13.82 14.92
N LEU A 181 17.84 13.62 14.19
CA LEU A 181 17.83 12.97 12.89
C LEU A 181 19.17 12.26 12.69
N SER A 182 19.20 10.94 12.71
CA SER A 182 20.44 10.15 12.71
C SER A 182 20.23 8.74 12.14
N GLU A 183 21.31 7.95 12.09
CA GLU A 183 21.27 6.54 11.68
C GLU A 183 20.91 5.59 12.85
N ASP A 184 20.73 6.11 14.04
CA ASP A 184 20.48 5.31 15.24
C ASP A 184 19.45 5.95 16.18
N HIS A 185 19.05 5.19 17.20
CA HIS A 185 18.12 5.62 18.27
C HIS A 185 16.85 6.31 17.74
N SER A 186 16.38 7.34 18.43
CA SER A 186 15.15 8.06 18.07
C SER A 186 15.26 8.82 16.74
N GLY A 187 16.44 9.28 16.37
CA GLY A 187 16.68 9.96 15.08
C GLY A 187 16.46 9.05 13.87
N LEU A 188 16.67 7.74 14.01
CA LEU A 188 16.44 6.76 12.96
C LEU A 188 14.94 6.65 12.59
N ALA A 189 14.03 6.84 13.56
CA ALA A 189 12.59 6.79 13.28
C ALA A 189 12.18 7.87 12.27
N TYR A 190 12.64 9.11 12.47
CA TYR A 190 12.40 10.21 11.54
C TYR A 190 13.05 9.96 10.17
N LYS A 191 14.26 9.43 10.15
CA LYS A 191 14.93 9.08 8.89
C LYS A 191 14.18 7.98 8.12
N ASN A 192 13.66 6.97 8.82
CA ASN A 192 12.83 5.93 8.20
C ASN A 192 11.52 6.50 7.64
N LEU A 193 10.88 7.44 8.35
CA LEU A 193 9.71 8.15 7.83
C LEU A 193 10.06 8.89 6.54
N GLN A 194 11.18 9.62 6.50
CA GLN A 194 11.62 10.29 5.27
C GLN A 194 11.90 9.31 4.11
N ARG A 195 12.43 8.10 4.38
CA ARG A 195 12.58 7.04 3.37
C ARG A 195 11.22 6.64 2.76
N VAL A 196 10.20 6.46 3.61
CA VAL A 196 8.84 6.14 3.13
C VAL A 196 8.26 7.29 2.32
N ILE A 197 8.41 8.53 2.78
CA ILE A 197 7.94 9.73 2.07
C ILE A 197 8.63 9.85 0.70
N LYS A 198 9.94 9.57 0.62
CA LYS A 198 10.70 9.56 -0.64
C LYS A 198 10.16 8.52 -1.62
N LEU A 199 9.85 7.32 -1.15
CA LEU A 199 9.23 6.29 -1.98
C LEU A 199 7.83 6.71 -2.47
N MET A 200 7.03 7.41 -1.66
CA MET A 200 5.74 7.96 -2.09
C MET A 200 5.93 9.02 -3.18
N GLN A 201 6.94 9.89 -3.05
CA GLN A 201 7.29 10.89 -4.05
C GLN A 201 7.69 10.23 -5.38
N GLU A 202 8.50 9.18 -5.36
CA GLU A 202 8.88 8.41 -6.54
C GLU A 202 7.67 7.77 -7.25
N GLN A 203 6.60 7.50 -6.52
CA GLN A 203 5.32 7.02 -7.05
C GLN A 203 4.39 8.14 -7.55
N GLY A 204 4.84 9.40 -7.52
CA GLY A 204 4.12 10.55 -8.04
C GLY A 204 3.31 11.34 -7.02
N VAL A 205 3.47 11.10 -5.71
CA VAL A 205 2.90 11.95 -4.67
C VAL A 205 3.69 13.25 -4.58
N LEU A 206 3.00 14.38 -4.69
CA LEU A 206 3.59 15.69 -4.47
C LEU A 206 3.79 15.93 -2.97
N LEU A 207 4.96 16.42 -2.59
CA LEU A 207 5.25 16.81 -1.21
C LEU A 207 5.07 18.31 -1.04
N ALA A 208 4.54 18.74 0.10
CA ALA A 208 4.43 20.13 0.49
C ALA A 208 4.75 20.30 1.98
N ILE A 209 5.17 21.50 2.38
CA ILE A 209 5.45 21.85 3.77
C ILE A 209 4.42 22.88 4.27
N ALA A 210 3.85 22.61 5.45
CA ALA A 210 3.09 23.60 6.23
C ALA A 210 3.57 23.56 7.68
N SER A 211 4.51 24.44 8.02
CA SER A 211 5.12 24.46 9.35
C SER A 211 5.08 25.84 9.98
N LYS A 212 4.83 25.90 11.29
CA LYS A 212 4.94 27.09 12.12
C LYS A 212 6.35 27.23 12.63
N ASN A 213 7.20 27.84 11.84
CA ASN A 213 8.64 27.94 12.12
C ASN A 213 9.23 29.22 11.55
N ASN A 214 10.48 29.53 11.97
CA ASN A 214 11.30 30.49 11.27
C ASN A 214 11.82 29.83 9.98
N GLU A 215 11.60 30.47 8.84
CA GLU A 215 11.95 29.90 7.55
C GLU A 215 13.46 29.67 7.41
N GLU A 216 14.30 30.62 7.90
CA GLU A 216 15.76 30.51 7.82
C GLU A 216 16.27 29.30 8.60
N ASP A 217 15.78 29.08 9.84
CA ASP A 217 16.19 27.98 10.69
C ASP A 217 15.75 26.62 10.12
N ALA A 218 14.54 26.55 9.61
CA ALA A 218 14.02 25.32 8.99
C ALA A 218 14.75 24.96 7.69
N MET A 219 15.06 26.00 6.87
CA MET A 219 15.81 25.79 5.62
C MET A 219 17.25 25.37 5.88
N GLU A 220 17.90 25.89 6.92
CA GLU A 220 19.25 25.46 7.32
C GLU A 220 19.30 23.96 7.61
N ILE A 221 18.27 23.40 8.27
CA ILE A 221 18.18 21.96 8.53
C ILE A 221 17.91 21.20 7.23
N LEU A 222 16.95 21.64 6.41
CA LEU A 222 16.59 20.97 5.15
C LEU A 222 17.76 20.91 4.15
N GLU A 223 18.60 21.95 4.11
CA GLU A 223 19.70 22.06 3.15
C GLU A 223 21.00 21.42 3.67
N HIS A 224 21.27 21.49 4.96
CA HIS A 224 22.61 21.22 5.48
C HIS A 224 22.71 20.08 6.49
N HIS A 225 21.56 19.56 7.01
CA HIS A 225 21.67 18.49 7.99
C HIS A 225 22.11 17.17 7.34
N PRO A 226 23.22 16.53 7.83
CA PRO A 226 23.89 15.41 7.13
C PRO A 226 23.03 14.14 6.99
N HIS A 227 21.98 13.98 7.78
CA HIS A 227 21.09 12.83 7.73
C HIS A 227 19.75 13.14 7.06
N MET A 228 19.56 14.35 6.54
CA MET A 228 18.35 14.73 5.81
C MET A 228 18.30 13.98 4.47
N LEU A 229 17.14 13.44 4.13
CA LEU A 229 16.90 12.72 2.86
C LEU A 229 16.02 13.51 1.90
N LEU A 230 15.27 14.47 2.42
CA LEU A 230 14.38 15.33 1.66
C LEU A 230 15.01 16.74 1.61
N GLY A 231 15.39 17.18 0.43
CA GLY A 231 15.87 18.54 0.20
C GLY A 231 14.74 19.50 -0.16
N PRO A 232 15.02 20.82 -0.18
CA PRO A 232 14.04 21.83 -0.58
C PRO A 232 13.41 21.57 -1.95
N GLU A 233 14.14 20.96 -2.88
CA GLU A 233 13.73 20.63 -4.23
C GLU A 233 12.67 19.50 -4.30
N ASP A 234 12.55 18.71 -3.25
CA ASP A 234 11.56 17.64 -3.16
C ASP A 234 10.14 18.16 -2.94
N PHE A 235 10.00 19.42 -2.52
CA PHE A 235 8.72 20.01 -2.15
C PHE A 235 8.16 20.92 -3.25
N ALA A 236 6.99 20.55 -3.77
CA ALA A 236 6.28 21.31 -4.81
C ALA A 236 5.73 22.66 -4.29
N ALA A 237 5.42 22.76 -2.99
CA ALA A 237 4.97 23.99 -2.34
C ALA A 237 5.47 24.03 -0.89
N ARG A 238 5.78 25.24 -0.40
CA ARG A 238 6.27 25.44 0.97
C ARG A 238 5.58 26.64 1.62
N ARG A 239 5.13 26.47 2.87
CA ARG A 239 4.61 27.52 3.76
C ARG A 239 5.23 27.31 5.13
N ILE A 240 6.35 27.97 5.37
CA ILE A 240 7.06 28.00 6.65
C ILE A 240 6.83 29.39 7.22
N ASN A 241 5.81 29.54 8.04
CA ASN A 241 5.38 30.81 8.58
C ASN A 241 4.44 30.59 9.78
N TRP A 242 3.99 31.67 10.43
CA TRP A 242 3.10 31.62 11.60
C TRP A 242 1.61 31.74 11.27
N ASP A 243 1.22 31.72 9.99
CA ASP A 243 -0.17 31.68 9.56
C ASP A 243 -0.83 30.34 9.98
N PRO A 244 -2.17 30.33 10.13
CA PRO A 244 -2.90 29.07 10.36
C PRO A 244 -2.65 28.05 9.25
N LYS A 245 -2.35 26.81 9.63
CA LYS A 245 -2.05 25.73 8.66
C LYS A 245 -3.18 25.48 7.66
N PRO A 246 -4.49 25.52 8.02
CA PRO A 246 -5.57 25.42 7.04
C PRO A 246 -5.51 26.48 5.93
N ASP A 247 -5.13 27.73 6.26
CA ASP A 247 -5.03 28.80 5.27
C ASP A 247 -3.83 28.57 4.34
N ASN A 248 -2.73 28.08 4.90
CA ASN A 248 -1.55 27.67 4.12
C ASN A 248 -1.88 26.51 3.16
N ILE A 249 -2.66 25.52 3.60
CA ILE A 249 -3.09 24.39 2.75
C ILE A 249 -3.98 24.90 1.61
N ARG A 250 -4.92 25.82 1.85
CA ARG A 250 -5.73 26.42 0.77
C ARG A 250 -4.87 27.15 -0.25
N LYS A 251 -3.92 27.97 0.20
CA LYS A 251 -3.00 28.70 -0.68
C LYS A 251 -2.13 27.74 -1.53
N MET A 252 -1.70 26.62 -0.96
CA MET A 252 -0.96 25.58 -1.70
C MET A 252 -1.85 24.84 -2.71
N ALA A 253 -3.10 24.57 -2.37
CA ALA A 253 -4.06 23.97 -3.28
C ALA A 253 -4.32 24.85 -4.51
N GLU A 254 -4.46 26.17 -4.31
CA GLU A 254 -4.58 27.15 -5.40
C GLU A 254 -3.30 27.19 -6.25
N GLU A 255 -2.12 27.24 -5.64
CA GLU A 255 -0.83 27.27 -6.33
C GLU A 255 -0.59 26.02 -7.19
N LEU A 256 -0.93 24.85 -6.65
CA LEU A 256 -0.78 23.55 -7.34
C LEU A 256 -1.93 23.26 -8.31
N ASN A 257 -2.97 24.09 -8.33
CA ASN A 257 -4.19 23.89 -9.11
C ASN A 257 -4.84 22.52 -8.84
N LEU A 258 -4.95 22.15 -7.56
CA LEU A 258 -5.54 20.90 -7.08
C LEU A 258 -6.63 21.18 -6.05
N GLY A 259 -7.64 20.31 -5.99
CA GLY A 259 -8.66 20.38 -4.93
C GLY A 259 -8.07 19.91 -3.58
N THR A 260 -8.50 20.56 -2.48
CA THR A 260 -8.10 20.21 -1.11
C THR A 260 -8.51 18.78 -0.72
N ASP A 261 -9.49 18.19 -1.39
CA ASP A 261 -9.90 16.78 -1.27
C ASP A 261 -8.82 15.78 -1.69
N SER A 262 -7.84 16.24 -2.47
CA SER A 262 -6.67 15.44 -2.87
C SER A 262 -5.46 15.54 -1.92
N PHE A 263 -5.61 16.28 -0.81
CA PHE A 263 -4.55 16.53 0.16
C PHE A 263 -4.63 15.58 1.36
N VAL A 264 -3.46 15.21 1.86
CA VAL A 264 -3.25 14.57 3.17
C VAL A 264 -2.38 15.50 4.01
N PHE A 265 -2.78 15.79 5.23
CA PHE A 265 -2.00 16.60 6.18
C PHE A 265 -1.47 15.73 7.30
N PHE A 266 -0.16 15.74 7.51
CA PHE A 266 0.56 14.92 8.49
C PHE A 266 1.37 15.81 9.43
N ASP A 267 1.07 15.72 10.74
CA ASP A 267 1.55 16.63 11.78
C ASP A 267 1.51 15.93 13.14
N ASP A 268 2.51 16.13 14.00
CA ASP A 268 2.54 15.54 15.34
C ASP A 268 1.57 16.21 16.32
N SER A 269 1.28 17.51 16.12
CA SER A 269 0.39 18.30 16.97
C SER A 269 -1.08 17.92 16.78
N GLU A 270 -1.69 17.36 17.83
CA GLU A 270 -3.13 17.06 17.84
C GLU A 270 -3.98 18.32 17.61
N ALA A 271 -3.57 19.48 18.16
CA ALA A 271 -4.28 20.75 18.01
C ALA A 271 -4.28 21.23 16.55
N GLU A 272 -3.17 21.11 15.83
CA GLU A 272 -3.08 21.48 14.42
C GLU A 272 -3.87 20.51 13.55
N ARG A 273 -3.78 19.20 13.82
CA ARG A 273 -4.60 18.19 13.11
C ARG A 273 -6.09 18.45 13.27
N GLU A 274 -6.53 18.73 14.51
CA GLU A 274 -7.95 19.00 14.78
C GLU A 274 -8.42 20.30 14.14
N MET A 275 -7.60 21.35 14.13
CA MET A 275 -7.89 22.60 13.42
C MET A 275 -8.09 22.35 11.91
N VAL A 276 -7.22 21.55 11.29
CA VAL A 276 -7.36 21.22 9.86
C VAL A 276 -8.61 20.37 9.62
N ARG A 277 -8.91 19.36 10.45
CA ARG A 277 -10.15 18.57 10.34
C ARG A 277 -11.41 19.41 10.40
N GLN A 278 -11.43 20.42 11.26
CA GLN A 278 -12.60 21.31 11.41
C GLN A 278 -12.73 22.32 10.28
N MET A 279 -11.63 22.90 9.82
CA MET A 279 -11.64 23.97 8.82
C MET A 279 -11.57 23.47 7.37
N LEU A 280 -11.08 22.25 7.15
CA LEU A 280 -10.91 21.60 5.86
C LEU A 280 -11.32 20.11 5.94
N PRO A 281 -12.61 19.81 6.14
CA PRO A 281 -13.08 18.44 6.35
C PRO A 281 -12.82 17.50 5.16
N GLU A 282 -12.55 18.02 3.97
CA GLU A 282 -12.18 17.27 2.78
C GLU A 282 -10.71 16.83 2.77
N VAL A 283 -9.84 17.48 3.55
CA VAL A 283 -8.43 17.06 3.72
C VAL A 283 -8.37 15.82 4.59
N THR A 284 -7.64 14.82 4.15
CA THR A 284 -7.39 13.64 4.98
C THR A 284 -6.33 13.95 6.03
N VAL A 285 -6.67 13.77 7.30
CA VAL A 285 -5.75 13.99 8.43
C VAL A 285 -5.63 12.69 9.22
N PRO A 286 -4.61 11.86 8.96
CA PRO A 286 -4.39 10.64 9.72
C PRO A 286 -3.98 10.96 11.16
N ASP A 287 -4.15 9.98 12.04
CA ASP A 287 -3.59 10.06 13.38
C ASP A 287 -2.07 9.90 13.33
N PHE A 288 -1.38 10.67 14.16
CA PHE A 288 0.06 10.56 14.29
C PHE A 288 0.40 9.35 15.18
N PRO A 289 1.33 8.46 14.79
CA PRO A 289 1.71 7.33 15.61
C PRO A 289 2.32 7.79 16.94
N ALA A 290 1.93 7.13 18.04
CA ALA A 290 2.40 7.43 19.40
C ALA A 290 3.86 6.96 19.62
#